data_46732ec46a07340a831bd12512a709a5
#
_entry.id   46732ec46a07340a831bd12512a709a5
#
_cell.length_a   1.000
_cell.length_b   1.000
_cell.length_c   1.000
_cell.angle_alpha   90.00
_cell.angle_beta   90.00
_cell.angle_gamma   90.00
#
_symmetry.space_group_name_H-M   'P 1'
#
loop_
_entity.id
_entity.type
_entity.pdbx_description
1 polymer ?
#
loop_
_entity_poly.entity_id
_entity_poly.type
_entity_poly.pdbx_seq_one_letter_code
_entity_poly.pdbx_strand_id
1 'polypeptide(L)'
;MRLIDTHNHLYAEEFDENRDQAIREAIESGIGKVLLPNIDVSSIERMHNVCDAWPDFAYPMMGLHPTSLNADFEEQLAIIKSHLKTREYCAIGEIGIDLYWDKTYLREQ
;
A
#
# COMPACT_ATOMS: atom_id res chain seq x y z
N MET A 1 2.59 -14.19 21.72
CA MET A 1 3.51 -13.55 20.75
C MET A 1 2.67 -12.81 19.73
N ARG A 2 3.02 -11.58 19.43
CA ARG A 2 2.37 -10.82 18.36
C ARG A 2 3.28 -10.73 17.15
N LEU A 3 2.73 -11.04 15.99
CA LEU A 3 3.43 -10.93 14.70
C LEU A 3 3.12 -9.59 14.05
N ILE A 4 4.03 -9.12 13.22
CA ILE A 4 3.82 -7.95 12.35
C ILE A 4 3.91 -8.43 10.91
N ASP A 5 2.85 -8.23 10.15
CA ASP A 5 2.86 -8.44 8.70
C ASP A 5 3.36 -7.14 8.04
N THR A 6 4.56 -7.18 7.51
CA THR A 6 5.23 -5.98 6.97
C THR A 6 4.88 -5.67 5.52
N HIS A 7 4.07 -6.51 4.87
CA HIS A 7 3.68 -6.30 3.48
C HIS A 7 2.32 -6.93 3.18
N ASN A 8 1.28 -6.13 3.15
CA ASN A 8 -0.09 -6.60 2.95
C ASN A 8 -0.90 -5.59 2.16
N HIS A 9 -1.83 -6.07 1.34
CA HIS A 9 -2.73 -5.25 0.53
C HIS A 9 -4.20 -5.46 0.92
N LEU A 10 -4.51 -5.41 2.21
CA LEU A 10 -5.89 -5.55 2.73
C LEU A 10 -6.88 -4.52 2.18
N TYR A 11 -6.40 -3.44 1.58
CA TYR A 11 -7.23 -2.46 0.90
C TYR A 11 -7.68 -2.88 -0.51
N ALA A 12 -7.13 -3.96 -1.06
CA ALA A 12 -7.43 -4.42 -2.40
C ALA A 12 -8.91 -4.78 -2.60
N GLU A 13 -9.40 -4.68 -3.83
CA GLU A 13 -10.80 -4.92 -4.17
C GLU A 13 -11.27 -6.33 -3.84
N GLU A 14 -10.37 -7.30 -3.87
CA GLU A 14 -10.64 -8.69 -3.51
C GLU A 14 -11.18 -8.85 -2.08
N PHE A 15 -10.93 -7.87 -1.20
CA PHE A 15 -11.41 -7.87 0.17
C PHE A 15 -12.72 -7.09 0.38
N ASP A 16 -13.29 -6.46 -0.64
CA ASP A 16 -14.42 -5.53 -0.48
C ASP A 16 -15.61 -6.13 0.26
N GLU A 17 -15.91 -7.43 0.04
CA GLU A 17 -17.05 -8.09 0.67
C GLU A 17 -16.76 -8.59 2.10
N ASN A 18 -15.48 -8.80 2.48
CA ASN A 18 -15.12 -9.45 3.73
C ASN A 18 -13.92 -8.83 4.46
N ARG A 19 -13.54 -7.61 4.11
CA ARG A 19 -12.33 -6.95 4.67
C ARG A 19 -12.29 -6.91 6.18
N ASP A 20 -13.35 -6.47 6.82
CA ASP A 20 -13.41 -6.38 8.27
C ASP A 20 -13.31 -7.74 8.94
N GLN A 21 -13.91 -8.76 8.35
CA GLN A 21 -13.79 -10.13 8.82
C GLN A 21 -12.34 -10.62 8.70
N ALA A 22 -11.70 -10.42 7.56
CA ALA A 22 -10.31 -10.82 7.34
C ALA A 22 -9.36 -10.14 8.34
N ILE A 23 -9.57 -8.85 8.64
CA ILE A 23 -8.79 -8.13 9.65
C ILE A 23 -9.00 -8.72 11.04
N ARG A 24 -10.24 -8.99 11.45
CA ARG A 24 -10.52 -9.59 12.76
C ARG A 24 -9.89 -10.97 12.89
N GLU A 25 -9.98 -11.80 11.86
CA GLU A 25 -9.36 -13.13 11.84
C GLU A 25 -7.82 -13.04 11.95
N ALA A 26 -7.21 -12.06 11.27
CA ALA A 26 -5.77 -11.81 11.40
C ALA A 26 -5.39 -11.43 12.84
N ILE A 27 -6.14 -10.53 13.47
CA ILE A 27 -5.92 -10.12 14.86
C ILE A 27 -6.07 -11.31 15.82
N GLU A 28 -7.12 -12.10 15.65
CA GLU A 28 -7.37 -13.31 16.46
C GLU A 28 -6.27 -14.35 16.29
N SER A 29 -5.68 -14.44 15.10
CA SER A 29 -4.56 -15.32 14.78
C SER A 29 -3.21 -14.85 15.33
N GLY A 30 -3.15 -13.67 15.96
CA GLY A 30 -1.94 -13.15 16.60
C GLY A 30 -1.19 -12.10 15.78
N ILE A 31 -1.75 -11.60 14.67
CA ILE A 31 -1.20 -10.45 13.95
C ILE A 31 -1.51 -9.19 14.75
N GLY A 32 -0.49 -8.49 15.20
CA GLY A 32 -0.67 -7.26 15.99
C GLY A 32 -0.69 -5.99 15.15
N LYS A 33 0.00 -5.99 14.01
CA LYS A 33 0.09 -4.85 13.09
C LYS A 33 0.27 -5.34 11.66
N VAL A 34 -0.24 -4.56 10.71
CA VAL A 34 0.04 -4.74 9.27
C VAL A 34 0.55 -3.45 8.67
N LEU A 35 1.54 -3.55 7.79
CA LEU A 35 2.01 -2.43 7.00
C LEU A 35 1.42 -2.56 5.58
N LEU A 36 0.82 -1.48 5.11
CA LEU A 36 0.11 -1.44 3.84
C LEU A 36 0.88 -0.59 2.82
N PRO A 37 1.72 -1.19 1.97
CA PRO A 37 2.39 -0.46 0.91
C PRO A 37 1.39 -0.07 -0.18
N ASN A 38 1.48 1.19 -0.63
CA ASN A 38 0.65 1.69 -1.72
C ASN A 38 1.11 1.12 -3.07
N ILE A 39 0.19 0.95 -4.00
CA ILE A 39 0.49 0.44 -5.36
C ILE A 39 0.60 1.59 -6.35
N ASP A 40 -0.47 2.38 -6.50
CA ASP A 40 -0.56 3.48 -7.46
C ASP A 40 -1.48 4.59 -6.93
N VAL A 41 -1.74 5.60 -7.76
CA VAL A 41 -2.63 6.70 -7.38
C VAL A 41 -4.04 6.21 -7.08
N SER A 42 -4.55 5.22 -7.82
CA SER A 42 -5.91 4.72 -7.65
C SER A 42 -6.13 3.95 -6.34
N SER A 43 -5.08 3.43 -5.73
CA SER A 43 -5.18 2.66 -4.48
C SER A 43 -5.05 3.51 -3.21
N ILE A 44 -4.63 4.78 -3.32
CA ILE A 44 -4.32 5.64 -2.17
C ILE A 44 -5.52 5.79 -1.23
N GLU A 45 -6.68 6.14 -1.77
CA GLU A 45 -7.88 6.35 -0.96
C GLU A 45 -8.33 5.08 -0.24
N ARG A 46 -8.31 3.95 -0.93
CA ARG A 46 -8.67 2.64 -0.35
C ARG A 46 -7.75 2.28 0.81
N MET A 47 -6.44 2.47 0.63
CA MET A 47 -5.45 2.23 1.67
C MET A 47 -5.65 3.14 2.88
N HIS A 48 -5.87 4.45 2.66
CA HIS A 48 -6.14 5.40 3.73
C HIS A 48 -7.40 5.03 4.51
N ASN A 49 -8.46 4.60 3.82
CA ASN A 49 -9.72 4.20 4.46
C ASN A 49 -9.53 3.02 5.41
N VAL A 50 -8.73 2.03 5.04
CA VAL A 50 -8.40 0.91 5.93
C VAL A 50 -7.61 1.38 7.15
N CYS A 51 -6.60 2.23 6.95
CA CYS A 51 -5.81 2.77 8.06
C CYS A 51 -6.64 3.64 9.00
N ASP A 52 -7.58 4.42 8.49
CA ASP A 52 -8.45 5.27 9.29
C ASP A 52 -9.49 4.46 10.08
N ALA A 53 -9.97 3.35 9.51
CA ALA A 53 -10.87 2.43 10.19
C ALA A 53 -10.18 1.57 11.26
N TRP A 54 -8.89 1.27 11.07
CA TRP A 54 -8.09 0.40 11.94
C TRP A 54 -6.76 1.06 12.35
N PRO A 55 -6.77 2.23 13.02
CA PRO A 55 -5.58 3.07 13.23
C PRO A 55 -4.51 2.43 14.11
N ASP A 56 -4.88 1.50 15.00
CA ASP A 56 -3.94 0.79 15.88
C ASP A 56 -3.41 -0.53 15.27
N PHE A 57 -3.91 -0.88 14.09
CA PHE A 57 -3.59 -2.14 13.41
C PHE A 57 -2.93 -1.93 12.05
N ALA A 58 -3.46 -1.04 11.20
CA ALA A 58 -3.04 -0.84 9.83
C ALA A 58 -2.25 0.46 9.67
N TYR A 59 -1.05 0.37 9.12
CA TYR A 59 -0.11 1.49 8.96
C TYR A 59 0.25 1.67 7.49
N PRO A 60 0.07 2.87 6.93
CA PRO A 60 0.29 3.10 5.51
C PRO A 60 1.78 3.31 5.18
N MET A 61 2.18 2.81 4.03
CA MET A 61 3.39 3.23 3.32
C MET A 61 3.00 3.92 2.02
N MET A 62 3.75 4.93 1.59
CA MET A 62 3.45 5.67 0.36
C MET A 62 4.53 5.42 -0.69
N GLY A 63 4.12 5.02 -1.88
CA GLY A 63 5.00 4.76 -3.00
C GLY A 63 4.24 4.44 -4.27
N LEU A 64 4.97 4.32 -5.36
CA LEU A 64 4.49 3.90 -6.67
C LEU A 64 5.13 2.56 -7.03
N HIS A 65 4.32 1.52 -7.13
CA HIS A 65 4.79 0.17 -7.45
C HIS A 65 5.47 0.15 -8.84
N PRO A 66 6.60 -0.53 -8.99
CA PRO A 66 7.35 -0.52 -10.25
C PRO A 66 6.54 -0.99 -11.47
N THR A 67 5.60 -1.93 -11.30
CA THR A 67 4.74 -2.39 -12.40
C THR A 67 3.62 -1.43 -12.75
N SER A 68 3.40 -0.38 -11.96
CA SER A 68 2.38 0.64 -12.22
C SER A 68 2.90 1.82 -13.03
N LEU A 69 4.19 1.83 -13.37
CA LEU A 69 4.75 2.88 -14.21
C LEU A 69 4.28 2.73 -15.65
N ASN A 70 3.87 3.87 -16.23
CA ASN A 70 3.51 4.01 -17.63
C ASN A 70 3.88 5.42 -18.11
N ALA A 71 3.36 5.89 -19.22
CA ALA A 71 3.72 7.19 -19.80
C ALA A 71 3.43 8.38 -18.88
N ASP A 72 2.51 8.25 -17.92
CA ASP A 72 2.12 9.28 -16.96
C ASP A 72 2.87 9.20 -15.62
N PHE A 73 3.95 8.45 -15.52
CA PHE A 73 4.64 8.17 -14.25
C PHE A 73 5.07 9.43 -13.50
N GLU A 74 5.47 10.49 -14.20
CA GLU A 74 5.87 11.76 -13.56
C GLU A 74 4.68 12.44 -12.86
N GLU A 75 3.51 12.42 -13.48
CA GLU A 75 2.26 12.93 -12.90
C GLU A 75 1.86 12.11 -11.67
N GLN A 76 1.86 10.79 -11.79
CA GLN A 76 1.58 9.91 -10.66
C GLN A 76 2.57 10.14 -9.51
N LEU A 77 3.85 10.27 -9.81
CA LEU A 77 4.88 10.51 -8.80
C LEU A 77 4.70 11.85 -8.09
N ALA A 78 4.26 12.88 -8.80
CA ALA A 78 3.94 14.18 -8.21
C ALA A 78 2.78 14.07 -7.19
N ILE A 79 1.75 13.31 -7.52
CA ILE A 79 0.62 13.03 -6.61
C ILE A 79 1.10 12.26 -5.38
N ILE A 80 1.88 11.19 -5.57
CA ILE A 80 2.48 10.41 -4.47
C ILE A 80 3.27 11.33 -3.53
N LYS A 81 4.14 12.18 -4.08
CA LYS A 81 4.92 13.14 -3.29
C LYS A 81 4.06 14.13 -2.50
N SER A 82 2.93 14.55 -3.06
CA SER A 82 2.03 15.47 -2.37
C SER A 82 1.45 14.84 -1.10
N HIS A 83 1.10 13.56 -1.15
CA HIS A 83 0.57 12.83 0.00
C HIS A 83 1.59 12.70 1.14
N LEU A 84 2.87 12.57 0.84
CA LEU A 84 3.93 12.50 1.84
C LEU A 84 4.00 13.75 2.75
N LYS A 85 3.45 14.87 2.29
CA LYS A 85 3.43 16.14 3.03
C LYS A 85 2.18 16.34 3.89
N THR A 86 1.13 15.57 3.63
CA THR A 86 -0.22 15.80 4.22
C THR A 86 -0.63 14.74 5.23
N ARG A 87 0.13 13.64 5.33
CA ARG A 87 -0.19 12.51 6.20
C ARG A 87 1.10 11.82 6.64
N GLU A 88 1.08 11.22 7.82
CA GLU A 88 2.18 10.37 8.30
C GLU A 88 2.11 8.99 7.66
N TYR A 89 3.28 8.50 7.25
CA TYR A 89 3.49 7.16 6.71
C TYR A 89 4.60 6.47 7.50
N CYS A 90 4.47 5.17 7.73
CA CYS A 90 5.49 4.42 8.47
C CYS A 90 6.75 4.13 7.63
N ALA A 91 6.65 4.19 6.30
CA ALA A 91 7.76 3.97 5.36
C ALA A 91 7.42 4.45 3.95
N ILE A 92 8.41 4.42 3.06
CA ILE A 92 8.23 4.54 1.62
C ILE A 92 8.04 3.13 1.04
N GLY A 93 6.97 2.93 0.31
CA GLY A 93 6.61 1.65 -0.31
C GLY A 93 5.24 1.70 -0.99
N GLU A 94 5.02 0.90 -1.99
CA GLU A 94 5.92 -0.09 -2.54
C GLU A 94 6.81 0.55 -3.61
N ILE A 95 8.08 0.25 -3.60
CA ILE A 95 9.07 0.71 -4.56
C ILE A 95 10.00 -0.45 -4.93
N GLY A 96 10.71 -0.32 -6.02
CA GLY A 96 11.70 -1.32 -6.42
C GLY A 96 11.87 -1.38 -7.93
N ILE A 97 12.62 -2.38 -8.37
CA ILE A 97 12.79 -2.69 -9.78
C ILE A 97 12.15 -4.05 -10.03
N ASP A 98 11.14 -4.08 -10.90
CA ASP A 98 10.46 -5.30 -11.32
C ASP A 98 10.48 -5.39 -12.86
N LEU A 99 11.21 -6.33 -13.37
CA LEU A 99 11.39 -6.57 -14.82
C LEU A 99 10.74 -7.88 -15.28
N TYR A 100 9.95 -8.49 -14.41
CA TYR A 100 9.31 -9.77 -14.72
C TYR A 100 8.23 -9.62 -15.81
N TRP A 101 7.35 -8.63 -15.65
CA TRP A 101 6.21 -8.41 -16.54
C TRP A 101 6.54 -7.52 -17.73
N ASP A 102 7.27 -6.40 -17.48
CA ASP A 102 7.58 -5.39 -18.47
C ASP A 102 8.92 -4.71 -18.15
N LYS A 103 9.72 -4.47 -19.17
CA LYS A 103 11.03 -3.81 -19.08
C LYS A 103 11.04 -2.40 -19.65
N THR A 104 9.91 -1.93 -20.16
CA THR A 104 9.79 -0.65 -20.86
C THR A 104 10.27 0.53 -20.01
N TYR A 105 9.92 0.54 -18.73
CA TYR A 105 10.24 1.62 -17.80
C TYR A 105 11.35 1.28 -16.80
N LEU A 106 12.30 0.43 -17.19
CA LEU A 106 13.42 0.05 -16.33
C LEU A 106 14.15 1.25 -15.73
N ARG A 107 14.41 2.27 -16.55
CA ARG A 107 15.16 3.45 -16.13
C ARG A 107 14.36 4.33 -15.18
N GLU A 108 13.06 4.44 -15.39
CA GLU A 108 12.13 5.24 -14.62
C GLU A 108 11.83 4.61 -13.25
N GLN A 109 11.85 3.28 -13.17
CA GLN A 109 11.69 2.56 -11.91
C GLN A 109 12.78 2.91 -10.89
#